data_b9f86d782c035ff5552d92258f946122
#
_entry.id   b9f86d782c035ff5552d92258f946122
#
_cell.length_a   1.000
_cell.length_b   1.000
_cell.length_c   1.000
_cell.angle_alpha   90.00
_cell.angle_beta   90.00
_cell.angle_gamma   90.00
#
_symmetry.space_group_name_H-M   'P 1'
#
loop_
_entity.id
_entity.type
_entity.pdbx_description
1 polymer ?
#
loop_
_entity_poly.entity_id
_entity_poly.type
_entity_poly.pdbx_seq_one_letter_code
_entity_poly.pdbx_strand_id
1 'polypeptide(L)'
;MRHYFRGDWTTSYHKLYTHKQGNNKRNQKETCVFKVTNVSDYIGKLCNADSEQFSELKDGDFLDVCIDLDAGGGRVVAEYAILNQDDRKIKLHPILIYEGTDVRENLEITIGTMSEQIKDLEGSIIEINGKKLVVKVFGVFDLCALNSLIGKQNHSATYFDAWTNCTLAHIRNHKKRKHSQKDCKDVTFVTMDYLVNQITNHSVETGPESKTGKHFGSVVGENLIPLKNIFRYITPLMHTLM
;
A
#
# COMPACT_ATOMS: atom_id res chain seq x y z
N MET A 1 -23.25 15.14 -5.85
CA MET A 1 -22.50 13.91 -5.46
C MET A 1 -23.06 12.58 -6.03
N ARG A 2 -24.33 12.47 -6.43
CA ARG A 2 -24.95 11.18 -6.84
C ARG A 2 -24.73 10.74 -8.30
N HIS A 3 -24.16 11.55 -9.18
CA HIS A 3 -24.06 11.23 -10.62
C HIS A 3 -22.71 10.72 -11.10
N TYR A 4 -21.64 10.83 -10.29
CA TYR A 4 -20.27 10.49 -10.71
C TYR A 4 -19.90 9.00 -10.58
N PHE A 5 -20.74 8.17 -9.95
CA PHE A 5 -20.33 6.84 -9.53
C PHE A 5 -20.84 5.66 -10.35
N ARG A 6 -21.86 5.84 -11.23
CA ARG A 6 -22.53 4.68 -11.84
C ARG A 6 -21.76 3.94 -12.94
N GLY A 7 -20.74 4.53 -13.56
CA GLY A 7 -19.97 3.90 -14.63
C GLY A 7 -18.53 3.58 -14.28
N ASP A 8 -18.03 4.05 -13.14
CA ASP A 8 -16.61 3.98 -12.79
C ASP A 8 -16.29 2.80 -11.85
N TRP A 9 -17.30 2.06 -11.38
CA TRP A 9 -17.16 0.97 -10.44
C TRP A 9 -17.57 -0.37 -11.04
N THR A 10 -16.79 -1.39 -10.73
CA THR A 10 -17.10 -2.80 -11.02
C THR A 10 -17.27 -3.57 -9.73
N THR A 11 -18.01 -4.67 -9.82
CA THR A 11 -18.23 -5.61 -8.71
C THR A 11 -17.77 -7.00 -9.10
N SER A 12 -17.16 -7.70 -8.15
CA SER A 12 -16.78 -9.11 -8.29
C SER A 12 -17.00 -9.84 -6.96
N TYR A 13 -17.15 -11.16 -7.00
CA TYR A 13 -17.34 -11.99 -5.82
C TYR A 13 -16.14 -12.89 -5.61
N HIS A 14 -15.60 -12.89 -4.39
CA HIS A 14 -14.43 -13.67 -4.03
C HIS A 14 -14.59 -14.31 -2.65
N LYS A 15 -13.95 -15.45 -2.44
CA LYS A 15 -13.84 -16.06 -1.10
C LYS A 15 -12.71 -15.36 -0.35
N LEU A 16 -13.07 -14.51 0.60
CA LEU A 16 -12.15 -13.71 1.40
C LEU A 16 -12.18 -14.14 2.87
N TYR A 17 -11.05 -14.00 3.54
CA TYR A 17 -10.97 -14.18 4.98
C TYR A 17 -11.68 -13.04 5.69
N THR A 18 -12.59 -13.38 6.61
CA THR A 18 -13.34 -12.43 7.45
C THR A 18 -12.83 -12.47 8.88
N HIS A 19 -13.22 -11.46 9.68
CA HIS A 19 -12.87 -11.42 11.09
C HIS A 19 -13.40 -12.63 11.84
N LYS A 20 -12.61 -13.11 12.80
CA LYS A 20 -12.96 -14.22 13.68
C LYS A 20 -14.08 -13.82 14.64
N GLN A 21 -15.16 -14.56 14.65
CA GLN A 21 -16.01 -14.67 15.82
C GLN A 21 -15.60 -15.96 16.56
N GLY A 22 -14.88 -15.82 17.68
CA GLY A 22 -14.53 -16.92 18.58
C GLY A 22 -13.72 -18.06 17.94
N ASN A 23 -12.75 -18.63 18.69
CA ASN A 23 -11.92 -19.78 18.27
C ASN A 23 -11.16 -19.66 16.94
N ASN A 24 -10.05 -19.01 16.98
CA ASN A 24 -8.81 -19.05 16.14
C ASN A 24 -8.83 -19.57 14.68
N LYS A 25 -9.96 -19.88 14.06
CA LYS A 25 -10.05 -20.27 12.65
C LYS A 25 -10.46 -19.10 11.78
N ARG A 26 -9.61 -18.76 10.81
CA ARG A 26 -9.95 -17.81 9.74
C ARG A 26 -11.03 -18.45 8.89
N ASN A 27 -12.21 -17.87 8.88
CA ASN A 27 -13.30 -18.32 8.00
C ASN A 27 -13.23 -17.54 6.70
N GLN A 28 -13.36 -18.25 5.58
CA GLN A 28 -13.60 -17.64 4.29
C GLN A 28 -15.09 -17.51 4.04
N LYS A 29 -15.49 -16.36 3.53
CA LYS A 29 -16.86 -16.07 3.11
C LYS A 29 -16.84 -15.52 1.69
N GLU A 30 -17.82 -15.87 0.89
CA GLU A 30 -18.02 -15.18 -0.39
C GLU A 30 -18.42 -13.74 -0.13
N THR A 31 -17.66 -12.82 -0.66
CA THR A 31 -17.75 -11.39 -0.38
C THR A 31 -17.73 -10.61 -1.68
N CYS A 32 -18.58 -9.61 -1.75
CA CYS A 32 -18.58 -8.65 -2.86
C CYS A 32 -17.42 -7.67 -2.71
N VAL A 33 -16.64 -7.54 -3.76
CA VAL A 33 -15.56 -6.54 -3.90
C VAL A 33 -16.02 -5.48 -4.87
N PHE A 34 -16.04 -4.24 -4.41
CA PHE A 34 -16.28 -3.05 -5.23
C PHE A 34 -14.94 -2.40 -5.53
N LYS A 35 -14.64 -2.14 -6.79
CA LYS A 35 -13.44 -1.42 -7.19
C LYS A 35 -13.69 -0.51 -8.38
N VAL A 36 -12.91 0.56 -8.49
CA VAL A 36 -12.94 1.42 -9.67
C VAL A 36 -12.41 0.67 -10.89
N THR A 37 -12.98 0.93 -12.04
CA THR A 37 -12.61 0.28 -13.31
C THR A 37 -11.24 0.76 -13.79
N ASN A 38 -11.01 2.08 -13.70
CA ASN A 38 -9.76 2.73 -14.10
C ASN A 38 -9.42 3.82 -13.08
N VAL A 39 -8.29 3.65 -12.38
CA VAL A 39 -7.87 4.55 -11.30
C VAL A 39 -7.51 5.94 -11.84
N SER A 40 -6.76 6.01 -12.94
CA SER A 40 -6.32 7.28 -13.54
C SER A 40 -7.51 8.12 -14.03
N ASP A 41 -8.44 7.49 -14.76
CA ASP A 41 -9.64 8.16 -15.24
C ASP A 41 -10.52 8.66 -14.10
N TYR A 42 -10.65 7.85 -13.04
CA TYR A 42 -11.44 8.20 -11.86
C TYR A 42 -10.85 9.40 -11.13
N ILE A 43 -9.52 9.43 -10.92
CA ILE A 43 -8.82 10.59 -10.35
C ILE A 43 -9.03 11.83 -11.22
N GLY A 44 -8.82 11.70 -12.52
CA GLY A 44 -8.99 12.81 -13.47
C GLY A 44 -10.39 13.42 -13.45
N LYS A 45 -11.43 12.59 -13.42
CA LYS A 45 -12.84 13.06 -13.32
C LYS A 45 -13.09 13.81 -12.02
N LEU A 46 -12.60 13.30 -10.88
CA LEU A 46 -12.82 13.95 -9.59
C LEU A 46 -12.03 15.25 -9.46
N CYS A 47 -10.79 15.29 -9.95
CA CYS A 47 -9.99 16.51 -9.97
C CYS A 47 -10.63 17.58 -10.88
N ASN A 48 -11.19 17.22 -12.03
CA ASN A 48 -11.88 18.16 -12.88
C ASN A 48 -13.18 18.65 -12.29
N ALA A 49 -13.89 17.82 -11.51
CA ALA A 49 -15.11 18.24 -10.80
C ALA A 49 -14.84 19.27 -9.69
N ASP A 50 -13.67 19.19 -9.05
CA ASP A 50 -13.21 20.11 -8.00
C ASP A 50 -12.04 21.00 -8.47
N SER A 51 -11.99 21.33 -9.74
CA SER A 51 -10.84 21.93 -10.43
C SER A 51 -10.37 23.28 -9.90
N GLU A 52 -11.24 24.03 -9.22
CA GLU A 52 -10.87 25.28 -8.55
C GLU A 52 -9.76 25.09 -7.49
N GLN A 53 -9.70 23.92 -6.88
CA GLN A 53 -8.68 23.59 -5.87
C GLN A 53 -7.28 23.46 -6.46
N PHE A 54 -7.17 23.30 -7.78
CA PHE A 54 -5.91 23.16 -8.52
C PHE A 54 -5.54 24.39 -9.31
N SER A 55 -6.19 25.54 -9.03
CA SER A 55 -6.00 26.79 -9.80
C SER A 55 -4.57 27.30 -9.75
N GLU A 56 -3.84 27.07 -8.63
CA GLU A 56 -2.45 27.50 -8.45
C GLU A 56 -1.43 26.62 -9.19
N LEU A 57 -1.77 25.37 -9.50
CA LEU A 57 -0.87 24.50 -10.25
C LEU A 57 -0.73 24.96 -11.70
N LYS A 58 0.47 24.75 -12.25
CA LYS A 58 0.85 25.12 -13.61
C LYS A 58 0.97 23.86 -14.49
N ASP A 59 1.00 24.07 -15.78
CA ASP A 59 1.30 23.01 -16.74
C ASP A 59 2.68 22.39 -16.44
N GLY A 60 2.76 21.07 -16.32
CA GLY A 60 3.96 20.33 -15.96
C GLY A 60 4.24 20.18 -14.46
N ASP A 61 3.44 20.79 -13.58
CA ASP A 61 3.57 20.59 -12.14
C ASP A 61 3.19 19.16 -11.72
N PHE A 62 3.60 18.75 -10.52
CA PHE A 62 3.23 17.46 -9.98
C PHE A 62 1.83 17.49 -9.37
N LEU A 63 1.09 16.39 -9.60
CA LEU A 63 -0.12 16.06 -8.87
C LEU A 63 0.23 14.95 -7.86
N ASP A 64 0.34 15.32 -6.59
CA ASP A 64 0.74 14.39 -5.53
C ASP A 64 -0.48 13.58 -5.07
N VAL A 65 -0.52 12.31 -5.47
CA VAL A 65 -1.58 11.34 -5.14
C VAL A 65 -1.11 10.44 -4.01
N CYS A 66 -1.85 10.42 -2.93
CA CYS A 66 -1.63 9.50 -1.81
C CYS A 66 -2.62 8.36 -1.87
N ILE A 67 -2.16 7.11 -1.79
CA ILE A 67 -3.00 5.93 -1.64
C ILE A 67 -2.93 5.49 -0.19
N ASP A 68 -4.08 5.22 0.42
CA ASP A 68 -4.24 4.73 1.77
C ASP A 68 -5.00 3.40 1.78
N LEU A 69 -4.78 2.60 2.81
CA LEU A 69 -5.54 1.38 3.10
C LEU A 69 -5.96 1.40 4.56
N ASP A 70 -7.26 1.51 4.79
CA ASP A 70 -7.86 1.42 6.12
C ASP A 70 -8.61 0.09 6.30
N ALA A 71 -8.35 -0.57 7.43
CA ALA A 71 -9.01 -1.81 7.80
C ALA A 71 -9.65 -1.68 9.17
N GLY A 72 -10.98 -1.57 9.19
CA GLY A 72 -11.72 -1.39 10.43
C GLY A 72 -13.16 -1.88 10.35
N GLY A 73 -13.73 -2.29 11.48
CA GLY A 73 -15.13 -2.70 11.55
C GLY A 73 -15.52 -3.89 10.65
N GLY A 74 -14.56 -4.75 10.27
CA GLY A 74 -14.80 -5.87 9.36
C GLY A 74 -14.82 -5.48 7.88
N ARG A 75 -14.35 -4.29 7.54
CA ARG A 75 -14.22 -3.80 6.17
C ARG A 75 -12.79 -3.38 5.89
N VAL A 76 -12.42 -3.45 4.63
CA VAL A 76 -11.19 -2.88 4.11
C VAL A 76 -11.55 -1.90 3.00
N VAL A 77 -10.97 -0.72 3.07
CA VAL A 77 -11.16 0.34 2.09
C VAL A 77 -9.78 0.80 1.63
N ALA A 78 -9.52 0.73 0.32
CA ALA A 78 -8.41 1.46 -0.26
C ALA A 78 -8.93 2.77 -0.81
N GLU A 79 -8.26 3.86 -0.48
CA GLU A 79 -8.65 5.22 -0.81
C GLU A 79 -7.50 5.98 -1.43
N TYR A 80 -7.79 7.07 -2.12
CA TYR A 80 -6.78 8.04 -2.47
C TYR A 80 -7.15 9.44 -2.00
N ALA A 81 -6.12 10.26 -1.83
CA ALA A 81 -6.23 11.70 -1.62
C ALA A 81 -5.28 12.44 -2.53
N ILE A 82 -5.61 13.68 -2.86
CA ILE A 82 -4.70 14.60 -3.55
C ILE A 82 -4.09 15.53 -2.51
N LEU A 83 -2.76 15.53 -2.41
CA LEU A 83 -2.04 16.27 -1.39
C LEU A 83 -1.76 17.74 -1.76
N ASN A 84 -1.89 18.11 -3.04
CA ASN A 84 -1.72 19.49 -3.52
C ASN A 84 -2.91 20.41 -3.21
N GLN A 85 -3.67 20.09 -2.17
CA GLN A 85 -4.82 20.87 -1.73
C GLN A 85 -4.54 21.50 -0.37
N ASP A 86 -5.30 22.55 -0.03
CA ASP A 86 -5.36 23.07 1.35
C ASP A 86 -5.72 21.90 2.30
N ASP A 87 -4.92 21.68 3.35
CA ASP A 87 -5.07 20.58 4.31
C ASP A 87 -6.50 20.40 4.83
N ARG A 88 -7.27 21.51 4.92
CA ARG A 88 -8.67 21.50 5.33
C ARG A 88 -9.64 20.95 4.26
N LYS A 89 -9.17 20.80 3.03
CA LYS A 89 -9.96 20.36 1.87
C LYS A 89 -9.60 18.98 1.37
N ILE A 90 -8.56 18.35 1.93
CA ILE A 90 -8.17 16.99 1.56
C ILE A 90 -9.36 16.06 1.78
N LYS A 91 -9.76 15.39 0.71
CA LYS A 91 -10.85 14.41 0.71
C LYS A 91 -10.28 13.05 0.39
N LEU A 92 -10.72 12.04 1.14
CA LEU A 92 -10.46 10.64 0.85
C LEU A 92 -11.53 10.13 -0.13
N HIS A 93 -11.07 9.50 -1.20
CA HIS A 93 -11.94 8.94 -2.23
C HIS A 93 -11.68 7.44 -2.35
N PRO A 94 -12.66 6.59 -2.05
CA PRO A 94 -12.48 5.15 -2.13
C PRO A 94 -12.24 4.71 -3.58
N ILE A 95 -11.33 3.75 -3.75
CA ILE A 95 -11.04 3.07 -5.02
C ILE A 95 -11.31 1.57 -4.97
N LEU A 96 -11.34 1.00 -3.75
CA LEU A 96 -11.65 -0.40 -3.49
C LEU A 96 -12.35 -0.51 -2.14
N ILE A 97 -13.40 -1.31 -2.06
CA ILE A 97 -14.12 -1.61 -0.81
C ILE A 97 -14.50 -3.09 -0.79
N TYR A 98 -14.24 -3.78 0.32
CA TYR A 98 -14.76 -5.11 0.56
C TYR A 98 -14.97 -5.40 2.05
N GLU A 99 -15.84 -6.36 2.36
CA GLU A 99 -16.00 -6.93 3.70
C GLU A 99 -14.95 -8.01 3.93
N GLY A 100 -14.13 -7.88 4.98
CA GLY A 100 -13.07 -8.83 5.27
C GLY A 100 -11.94 -8.24 6.13
N THR A 101 -10.79 -8.88 6.05
CA THR A 101 -9.55 -8.45 6.73
C THR A 101 -8.48 -8.06 5.71
N ASP A 102 -7.51 -7.30 6.15
CA ASP A 102 -6.34 -6.85 5.39
C ASP A 102 -5.18 -7.88 5.35
N VAL A 103 -5.53 -9.17 5.49
CA VAL A 103 -4.52 -10.23 5.37
C VAL A 103 -4.01 -10.32 3.93
N ARG A 104 -2.75 -10.71 3.80
CA ARG A 104 -2.04 -10.77 2.52
C ARG A 104 -2.84 -11.48 1.42
N GLU A 105 -3.43 -12.62 1.75
CA GLU A 105 -4.21 -13.43 0.80
C GLU A 105 -5.44 -12.66 0.25
N ASN A 106 -6.11 -11.87 1.07
CA ASN A 106 -7.21 -11.02 0.62
C ASN A 106 -6.71 -9.87 -0.24
N LEU A 107 -5.60 -9.25 0.16
CA LEU A 107 -5.01 -8.12 -0.58
C LEU A 107 -4.52 -8.55 -1.97
N GLU A 108 -3.97 -9.76 -2.12
CA GLU A 108 -3.58 -10.31 -3.43
C GLU A 108 -4.78 -10.44 -4.38
N ILE A 109 -5.92 -10.92 -3.87
CA ILE A 109 -7.14 -11.10 -4.65
C ILE A 109 -7.79 -9.75 -4.99
N THR A 110 -7.68 -8.75 -4.13
CA THR A 110 -8.38 -7.47 -4.25
C THR A 110 -7.49 -6.37 -4.83
N ILE A 111 -6.59 -5.81 -4.03
CA ILE A 111 -5.73 -4.71 -4.44
C ILE A 111 -4.69 -5.15 -5.50
N GLY A 112 -4.23 -6.41 -5.44
CA GLY A 112 -3.32 -6.97 -6.43
C GLY A 112 -3.85 -6.88 -7.86
N THR A 113 -5.18 -6.94 -8.04
CA THR A 113 -5.80 -6.75 -9.36
C THR A 113 -5.75 -5.31 -9.88
N MET A 114 -5.34 -4.35 -9.03
CA MET A 114 -5.16 -2.93 -9.37
C MET A 114 -3.67 -2.53 -9.41
N SER A 115 -2.77 -3.46 -9.11
CA SER A 115 -1.33 -3.22 -8.97
C SER A 115 -0.73 -2.54 -10.20
N GLU A 116 -1.01 -3.04 -11.41
CA GLU A 116 -0.52 -2.44 -12.65
C GLU A 116 -1.10 -1.05 -12.89
N GLN A 117 -2.37 -0.82 -12.57
CA GLN A 117 -2.98 0.51 -12.69
C GLN A 117 -2.33 1.53 -11.76
N ILE A 118 -1.97 1.11 -10.54
CA ILE A 118 -1.28 1.96 -9.55
C ILE A 118 0.15 2.24 -10.02
N LYS A 119 0.83 1.24 -10.58
CA LYS A 119 2.16 1.38 -11.15
C LYS A 119 2.18 2.35 -12.32
N ASP A 120 1.22 2.20 -13.24
CA ASP A 120 1.09 3.04 -14.43
C ASP A 120 0.63 4.47 -14.10
N LEU A 121 0.06 4.67 -12.92
CA LEU A 121 -0.34 5.99 -12.44
C LEU A 121 0.89 6.89 -12.16
N GLU A 122 1.99 6.32 -11.64
CA GLU A 122 3.23 7.09 -11.38
C GLU A 122 3.84 7.61 -12.68
N GLY A 123 3.97 8.91 -12.80
CA GLY A 123 4.47 9.60 -13.99
C GLY A 123 3.46 9.73 -15.13
N SER A 124 2.23 9.23 -14.95
CA SER A 124 1.15 9.49 -15.91
C SER A 124 0.78 10.97 -15.93
N ILE A 125 0.08 11.39 -16.99
CA ILE A 125 -0.37 12.77 -17.14
C ILE A 125 -1.89 12.80 -16.94
N ILE A 126 -2.33 13.65 -16.00
CA ILE A 126 -3.75 13.97 -15.81
C ILE A 126 -3.99 15.42 -16.23
N GLU A 127 -4.98 15.63 -17.10
CA GLU A 127 -5.37 16.96 -17.52
C GLU A 127 -6.49 17.50 -16.62
N ILE A 128 -6.23 18.66 -15.99
CA ILE A 128 -7.17 19.37 -15.13
C ILE A 128 -7.28 20.82 -15.62
N ASN A 129 -8.45 21.22 -16.09
CA ASN A 129 -8.67 22.56 -16.66
C ASN A 129 -7.65 22.94 -17.76
N GLY A 130 -7.34 22.02 -18.66
CA GLY A 130 -6.38 22.26 -19.75
C GLY A 130 -4.93 22.29 -19.34
N LYS A 131 -4.59 22.04 -18.06
CA LYS A 131 -3.21 21.90 -17.54
C LYS A 131 -2.88 20.43 -17.47
N LYS A 132 -1.72 20.04 -17.97
CA LYS A 132 -1.18 18.67 -17.91
C LYS A 132 -0.31 18.53 -16.67
N LEU A 133 -0.79 17.78 -15.69
CA LEU A 133 -0.10 17.53 -14.43
C LEU A 133 0.51 16.13 -14.42
N VAL A 134 1.74 16.02 -13.90
CA VAL A 134 2.46 14.74 -13.81
C VAL A 134 2.16 14.09 -12.47
N VAL A 135 1.59 12.89 -12.48
CA VAL A 135 1.22 12.19 -11.25
C VAL A 135 2.45 11.67 -10.51
N LYS A 136 2.45 11.87 -9.21
CA LYS A 136 3.43 11.36 -8.27
C LYS A 136 2.71 10.62 -7.15
N VAL A 137 2.98 9.32 -7.01
CA VAL A 137 2.24 8.45 -6.09
C VAL A 137 2.99 8.25 -4.79
N PHE A 138 2.26 8.34 -3.68
CA PHE A 138 2.69 7.99 -2.33
C PHE A 138 1.75 6.95 -1.74
N GLY A 139 2.21 6.17 -0.78
CA GLY A 139 1.38 5.26 0.00
C GLY A 139 1.46 5.59 1.48
N VAL A 140 0.31 5.68 2.15
CA VAL A 140 0.21 5.90 3.60
C VAL A 140 -0.48 4.69 4.21
N PHE A 141 0.28 3.88 4.96
CA PHE A 141 -0.21 2.62 5.49
C PHE A 141 0.26 2.43 6.92
N ASP A 142 -0.54 1.77 7.74
CA ASP A 142 0.00 1.25 8.99
C ASP A 142 1.10 0.20 8.72
N LEU A 143 1.95 -0.08 9.70
CA LEU A 143 3.11 -0.96 9.50
C LEU A 143 2.70 -2.39 9.12
N CYS A 144 1.55 -2.86 9.60
CA CYS A 144 1.06 -4.20 9.33
C CYS A 144 0.57 -4.34 7.90
N ALA A 145 -0.26 -3.37 7.46
CA ALA A 145 -0.73 -3.27 6.09
C ALA A 145 0.43 -3.04 5.12
N LEU A 146 1.37 -2.14 5.46
CA LEU A 146 2.55 -1.88 4.65
C LEU A 146 3.36 -3.17 4.39
N ASN A 147 3.71 -3.92 5.43
CA ASN A 147 4.44 -5.17 5.26
C ASN A 147 3.67 -6.15 4.36
N SER A 148 2.37 -6.28 4.56
CA SER A 148 1.52 -7.12 3.71
C SER A 148 1.52 -6.66 2.25
N LEU A 149 1.45 -5.36 1.99
CA LEU A 149 1.40 -4.78 0.64
C LEU A 149 2.73 -4.93 -0.10
N ILE A 150 3.87 -4.68 0.55
CA ILE A 150 5.19 -4.83 -0.08
C ILE A 150 5.70 -6.27 -0.13
N GLY A 151 4.90 -7.23 0.30
CA GLY A 151 5.24 -8.66 0.24
C GLY A 151 6.13 -9.15 1.37
N LYS A 152 6.25 -8.41 2.47
CA LYS A 152 6.99 -8.85 3.67
C LYS A 152 6.07 -9.55 4.67
N GLN A 153 6.65 -10.41 5.49
CA GLN A 153 5.96 -10.96 6.64
C GLN A 153 5.64 -9.85 7.64
N ASN A 154 4.68 -10.12 8.55
CA ASN A 154 4.22 -9.16 9.55
C ASN A 154 5.33 -8.72 10.54
N HIS A 155 4.99 -7.78 11.42
CA HIS A 155 5.90 -7.18 12.42
C HIS A 155 6.55 -8.15 13.40
N SER A 156 6.10 -9.40 13.48
CA SER A 156 6.75 -10.46 14.30
C SER A 156 7.86 -11.21 13.56
N ALA A 157 8.08 -10.92 12.28
CA ALA A 157 9.11 -11.55 11.45
C ALA A 157 10.53 -11.14 11.87
N THR A 158 11.51 -11.86 11.35
CA THR A 158 12.93 -11.57 11.62
C THR A 158 13.31 -10.17 11.12
N TYR A 159 12.87 -9.80 9.92
CA TYR A 159 13.07 -8.48 9.29
C TYR A 159 11.74 -7.74 9.25
N PHE A 160 11.35 -7.20 10.36
CA PHE A 160 10.02 -6.59 10.58
C PHE A 160 9.87 -5.17 10.00
N ASP A 161 10.98 -4.46 9.80
CA ASP A 161 10.98 -3.09 9.31
C ASP A 161 10.81 -3.06 7.77
N ALA A 162 9.90 -2.23 7.31
CA ALA A 162 9.60 -2.09 5.89
C ALA A 162 10.75 -1.43 5.11
N TRP A 163 11.45 -0.48 5.72
CA TRP A 163 12.43 0.37 5.06
C TRP A 163 13.88 -0.08 5.20
N THR A 164 14.17 -0.96 6.17
CA THR A 164 15.53 -1.43 6.41
C THR A 164 15.60 -2.95 6.55
N ASN A 165 16.80 -3.49 6.48
CA ASN A 165 17.09 -4.89 6.80
C ASN A 165 17.29 -5.11 8.31
N CYS A 166 16.79 -4.20 9.16
CA CYS A 166 16.89 -4.30 10.62
C CYS A 166 16.15 -5.54 11.14
N THR A 167 16.76 -6.24 12.10
CA THR A 167 16.17 -7.39 12.76
C THR A 167 15.89 -7.12 14.23
N LEU A 168 14.99 -7.90 14.83
CA LEU A 168 14.79 -7.87 16.29
C LEU A 168 16.07 -8.16 17.06
N ALA A 169 17.00 -8.94 16.49
CA ALA A 169 18.30 -9.20 17.10
C ALA A 169 19.15 -7.92 17.16
N HIS A 170 19.15 -7.10 16.09
CA HIS A 170 19.83 -5.80 16.10
C HIS A 170 19.32 -4.91 17.24
N ILE A 171 17.99 -4.77 17.39
CA ILE A 171 17.37 -3.96 18.45
C ILE A 171 17.72 -4.50 19.84
N ARG A 172 17.59 -5.82 20.06
CA ARG A 172 17.89 -6.45 21.35
C ARG A 172 19.36 -6.30 21.74
N ASN A 173 20.27 -6.44 20.79
CA ASN A 173 21.70 -6.27 21.01
C ASN A 173 22.04 -4.81 21.33
N HIS A 174 21.43 -3.85 20.60
CA HIS A 174 21.58 -2.42 20.87
C HIS A 174 21.16 -2.04 22.30
N LYS A 175 20.01 -2.54 22.76
CA LYS A 175 19.55 -2.32 24.16
C LYS A 175 20.49 -2.90 25.20
N LYS A 176 21.15 -4.05 24.92
CA LYS A 176 22.06 -4.72 25.86
C LYS A 176 23.44 -4.07 25.94
N ARG A 177 23.92 -3.48 24.87
CA ARG A 177 25.30 -3.03 24.70
C ARG A 177 25.52 -1.53 24.90
N LYS A 178 24.70 -0.81 25.63
CA LYS A 178 24.91 0.62 25.93
C LYS A 178 25.71 1.34 24.81
N HIS A 179 25.10 1.52 23.65
CA HIS A 179 25.59 2.37 22.57
C HIS A 179 26.89 1.97 21.84
N SER A 180 27.07 0.76 21.39
CA SER A 180 28.11 0.50 20.43
C SER A 180 27.59 0.78 18.99
N GLN A 181 28.16 1.78 18.33
CA GLN A 181 27.87 2.09 16.90
C GLN A 181 28.18 0.94 15.93
N LYS A 182 28.90 -0.10 16.40
CA LYS A 182 29.32 -1.24 15.57
C LYS A 182 28.15 -2.08 15.06
N ASP A 183 27.06 -2.17 15.84
CA ASP A 183 25.95 -3.07 15.53
C ASP A 183 24.93 -2.49 14.52
N CYS A 184 25.04 -1.19 14.21
CA CYS A 184 24.19 -0.52 13.21
C CYS A 184 24.83 -0.41 11.82
N LYS A 185 26.12 -0.79 11.67
CA LYS A 185 26.84 -0.66 10.39
C LYS A 185 26.29 -1.58 9.30
N ASP A 186 25.67 -2.68 9.67
CA ASP A 186 25.13 -3.67 8.76
C ASP A 186 23.63 -3.43 8.43
N VAL A 187 23.02 -2.41 9.05
CA VAL A 187 21.64 -2.03 8.75
C VAL A 187 21.64 -1.09 7.56
N THR A 188 21.05 -1.51 6.47
CA THR A 188 20.93 -0.76 5.22
C THR A 188 19.48 -0.54 4.86
N PHE A 189 19.21 0.51 4.07
CA PHE A 189 17.88 0.72 3.50
C PHE A 189 17.54 -0.37 2.49
N VAL A 190 16.29 -0.81 2.52
CA VAL A 190 15.70 -1.69 1.51
C VAL A 190 15.45 -0.87 0.25
N THR A 191 15.73 -1.44 -0.91
CA THR A 191 15.37 -0.86 -2.21
C THR A 191 14.29 -1.70 -2.88
N MET A 192 13.63 -1.17 -3.90
CA MET A 192 12.66 -1.94 -4.68
C MET A 192 13.32 -3.14 -5.35
N ASP A 193 14.52 -2.96 -5.91
CA ASP A 193 15.32 -4.06 -6.51
C ASP A 193 15.67 -5.12 -5.47
N TYR A 194 15.98 -4.72 -4.23
CA TYR A 194 16.20 -5.68 -3.15
C TYR A 194 14.96 -6.55 -2.92
N LEU A 195 13.76 -5.96 -2.85
CA LEU A 195 12.52 -6.71 -2.66
C LEU A 195 12.28 -7.69 -3.82
N VAL A 196 12.45 -7.25 -5.06
CA VAL A 196 12.30 -8.09 -6.26
C VAL A 196 13.30 -9.26 -6.24
N ASN A 197 14.55 -9.00 -5.91
CA ASN A 197 15.59 -10.04 -5.83
C ASN A 197 15.27 -11.05 -4.70
N GLN A 198 14.77 -10.58 -3.55
CA GLN A 198 14.42 -11.49 -2.46
C GLN A 198 13.24 -12.39 -2.82
N ILE A 199 12.20 -11.89 -3.49
CA ILE A 199 11.06 -12.73 -3.91
C ILE A 199 11.49 -13.76 -4.96
N THR A 200 12.36 -13.38 -5.90
CA THR A 200 12.89 -14.30 -6.91
C THR A 200 13.68 -15.43 -6.25
N ASN A 201 14.61 -15.09 -5.36
CA ASN A 201 15.42 -16.09 -4.64
C ASN A 201 14.55 -16.99 -3.77
N HIS A 202 13.57 -16.42 -3.05
CA HIS A 202 12.62 -17.19 -2.25
C HIS A 202 11.85 -18.21 -3.10
N SER A 203 11.34 -17.78 -4.24
CA SER A 203 10.57 -18.66 -5.15
C SER A 203 11.42 -19.78 -5.74
N VAL A 204 12.69 -19.51 -6.03
CA VAL A 204 13.64 -20.51 -6.57
C VAL A 204 14.02 -21.55 -5.53
N GLU A 205 14.32 -21.13 -4.29
CA GLU A 205 14.85 -22.03 -3.28
C GLU A 205 13.75 -22.79 -2.50
N THR A 206 12.59 -22.17 -2.28
CA THR A 206 11.55 -22.74 -1.39
C THR A 206 10.26 -23.10 -2.10
N GLY A 207 10.13 -22.72 -3.37
CA GLY A 207 8.89 -22.84 -4.15
C GLY A 207 7.87 -21.75 -3.82
N PRO A 208 6.90 -21.54 -4.72
CA PRO A 208 5.95 -20.42 -4.66
C PRO A 208 4.98 -20.48 -3.47
N GLU A 209 4.80 -21.64 -2.85
CA GLU A 209 3.86 -21.81 -1.74
C GLU A 209 4.48 -21.62 -0.35
N SER A 210 5.80 -21.43 -0.27
CA SER A 210 6.46 -21.25 1.02
C SER A 210 6.11 -19.89 1.63
N LYS A 211 5.63 -19.93 2.88
CA LYS A 211 5.30 -18.73 3.66
C LYS A 211 6.44 -18.28 4.60
N THR A 212 7.64 -18.84 4.45
CA THR A 212 8.76 -18.59 5.35
C THR A 212 9.86 -17.80 4.65
N GLY A 213 9.84 -16.49 4.79
CA GLY A 213 10.83 -15.59 4.20
C GLY A 213 12.05 -15.28 5.08
N LYS A 214 12.35 -16.11 6.10
CA LYS A 214 13.39 -15.81 7.11
C LYS A 214 14.78 -15.52 6.53
N HIS A 215 15.17 -16.22 5.48
CA HIS A 215 16.47 -16.06 4.83
C HIS A 215 16.46 -15.04 3.68
N PHE A 216 15.30 -14.51 3.32
CA PHE A 216 15.06 -13.61 2.20
C PHE A 216 14.54 -12.25 2.66
N GLY A 217 15.10 -11.69 3.73
CA GLY A 217 14.65 -10.41 4.27
C GLY A 217 13.18 -10.39 4.74
N SER A 218 12.62 -11.58 5.06
CA SER A 218 11.19 -11.81 5.35
C SER A 218 10.26 -11.49 4.17
N VAL A 219 10.77 -11.46 2.95
CA VAL A 219 9.95 -11.31 1.73
C VAL A 219 9.35 -12.66 1.36
N VAL A 220 8.04 -12.70 1.13
CA VAL A 220 7.26 -13.91 0.83
C VAL A 220 6.27 -13.72 -0.32
N GLY A 221 6.21 -12.54 -0.91
CA GLY A 221 5.30 -12.26 -1.99
C GLY A 221 5.64 -10.98 -2.74
N GLU A 222 5.01 -10.77 -3.87
CA GLU A 222 5.21 -9.58 -4.70
C GLU A 222 4.69 -8.31 -4.03
N ASN A 223 5.20 -7.17 -4.45
CA ASN A 223 4.67 -5.88 -4.03
C ASN A 223 3.34 -5.60 -4.75
N LEU A 224 2.27 -5.44 -3.99
CA LEU A 224 0.92 -5.21 -4.53
C LEU A 224 0.64 -3.74 -4.87
N ILE A 225 1.45 -2.83 -4.34
CA ILE A 225 1.39 -1.39 -4.65
C ILE A 225 2.81 -0.94 -5.03
N PRO A 226 3.26 -1.19 -6.27
CA PRO A 226 4.65 -0.99 -6.68
C PRO A 226 4.96 0.50 -6.91
N LEU A 227 5.22 1.24 -5.83
CA LEU A 227 5.65 2.64 -5.90
C LEU A 227 7.10 2.74 -6.39
N LYS A 228 7.47 3.92 -6.90
CA LYS A 228 8.78 4.19 -7.52
C LYS A 228 9.98 3.84 -6.64
N ASN A 229 9.88 4.06 -5.34
CA ASN A 229 10.92 3.70 -4.36
C ASN A 229 10.32 3.51 -2.96
N ILE A 230 11.12 2.89 -2.07
CA ILE A 230 10.69 2.56 -0.71
C ILE A 230 10.31 3.78 0.15
N PHE A 231 10.88 4.95 -0.12
CA PHE A 231 10.60 6.19 0.63
C PHE A 231 9.27 6.85 0.25
N ARG A 232 8.57 6.30 -0.77
CA ARG A 232 7.20 6.70 -1.10
C ARG A 232 6.15 6.07 -0.19
N TYR A 233 6.53 5.05 0.60
CA TYR A 233 5.67 4.46 1.61
C TYR A 233 5.88 5.18 2.94
N ILE A 234 4.80 5.66 3.51
CA ILE A 234 4.78 6.45 4.75
C ILE A 234 3.88 5.72 5.75
N THR A 235 4.28 5.70 7.03
CA THR A 235 3.38 5.25 8.10
C THR A 235 2.93 6.45 8.92
N PRO A 236 1.65 6.50 9.31
CA PRO A 236 1.16 7.54 10.20
C PRO A 236 1.92 7.55 11.53
N LEU A 237 2.30 8.73 12.02
CA LEU A 237 3.06 8.89 13.27
C LEU A 237 2.38 8.22 14.48
N MET A 238 1.06 8.18 14.51
CA MET A 238 0.29 7.53 15.57
C MET A 238 0.55 6.02 15.66
N HIS A 239 0.87 5.36 14.54
CA HIS A 239 1.15 3.93 14.48
C HIS A 239 2.62 3.58 14.75
N THR A 240 3.52 4.56 14.73
CA THR A 240 4.95 4.35 15.02
C THR A 240 5.30 4.50 16.50
N LEU A 241 4.39 5.06 17.31
CA LEU A 241 4.60 5.33 18.73
C LEU A 241 3.96 4.26 19.66
N MET A 242 3.27 3.28 19.12
CA MET A 242 2.72 2.12 19.84
C MET A 242 3.66 0.91 19.71
#